data_e5cea43596d9ef82c52db32e8c0bb2d8
#
_entry.id   e5cea43596d9ef82c52db32e8c0bb2d8
#
_cell.length_a   1.000
_cell.length_b   1.000
_cell.length_c   1.000
_cell.angle_alpha   90.00
_cell.angle_beta   90.00
_cell.angle_gamma   90.00
#
_symmetry.space_group_name_H-M   'P 1'
#
loop_
_entity.id
_entity.type
_entity.pdbx_description
1 polymer ?
#
loop_
_entity_poly.entity_id
_entity_poly.type
_entity_poly.pdbx_seq_one_letter_code
_entity_poly.pdbx_strand_id
1 'polypeptide(L)'
;MTRRTARLATALTAAALLLTACTGSGESGGAEPAAHPVFSAPPARQVLLALRHTQETGGAALRQTVTFTAGRTTAVRTVSGRVDFAGARGEASGGWRIAPGFPEEARDVLLGNLVALRTGATSERYAVDSRAVHYRAGSAAYWLRYEGDIEPLPGLDAVSVLRGTESAVGGTLLEVLSGVRPQAGGGTRPDGGRTYRADFPLAQAVDLFPMDVREELVAAPLHASSPGAPVPVTVEVDAEGRITRARADLAAVLPTEEDSALAGVTGLRVDLSLSAFGPPEPAVDTTPDGRVLDAGRAVVPMYEAATGDCVDLDTGMRHRRLVTRVSCDGPHDVRITGQHTLDTAYPGPGAALDLAEEACAGEEEPGGRLAWSGQREWRDLREGRVTCYRLS
;
A
#
# COMPACT_ATOMS: atom_id res chain seq x y z
N MET A 1 -37.56 22.96 -43.78
CA MET A 1 -38.31 23.10 -42.50
C MET A 1 -37.47 23.90 -41.53
N THR A 2 -37.81 25.16 -41.43
CA THR A 2 -37.18 26.20 -40.66
C THR A 2 -37.55 26.10 -39.17
N ARG A 3 -36.60 26.15 -38.24
CA ARG A 3 -36.87 26.45 -36.83
C ARG A 3 -35.92 27.52 -36.31
N ARG A 4 -36.58 28.53 -35.80
CA ARG A 4 -36.13 29.84 -35.32
C ARG A 4 -35.28 29.74 -34.07
N THR A 5 -34.22 30.52 -34.09
CA THR A 5 -33.42 30.93 -32.93
C THR A 5 -34.15 32.00 -32.11
N ALA A 6 -34.37 31.77 -30.83
CA ALA A 6 -34.77 32.80 -29.87
C ALA A 6 -33.54 33.22 -29.00
N ARG A 7 -33.12 34.46 -29.17
CA ARG A 7 -32.13 35.11 -28.29
C ARG A 7 -32.91 35.74 -27.16
N LEU A 8 -32.53 35.40 -25.90
CA LEU A 8 -32.92 36.08 -24.70
C LEU A 8 -31.72 36.92 -24.21
N ALA A 9 -31.89 38.22 -24.30
CA ALA A 9 -30.99 39.22 -23.66
C ALA A 9 -31.45 39.43 -22.20
N THR A 10 -30.58 39.26 -21.26
CA THR A 10 -30.82 39.58 -19.86
C THR A 10 -29.94 40.75 -19.44
N ALA A 11 -30.55 41.78 -18.95
CA ALA A 11 -29.98 43.06 -18.57
C ALA A 11 -29.14 42.97 -17.32
N LEU A 12 -27.96 43.59 -17.33
CA LEU A 12 -27.13 43.92 -16.14
C LEU A 12 -27.73 45.12 -15.42
N THR A 13 -28.12 44.95 -14.16
CA THR A 13 -28.40 46.01 -13.23
C THR A 13 -27.18 46.21 -12.32
N ALA A 14 -26.46 47.32 -12.51
CA ALA A 14 -25.39 47.77 -11.66
C ALA A 14 -25.98 48.42 -10.38
N ALA A 15 -25.70 47.86 -9.20
CA ALA A 15 -25.95 48.48 -7.91
C ALA A 15 -24.66 49.06 -7.38
N ALA A 16 -24.55 50.38 -7.41
CA ALA A 16 -23.50 51.14 -6.77
C ALA A 16 -23.74 51.20 -5.26
N LEU A 17 -22.89 50.60 -4.45
CA LEU A 17 -22.87 50.76 -3.00
C LEU A 17 -21.88 51.84 -2.60
N LEU A 18 -22.40 52.87 -1.97
CA LEU A 18 -21.70 54.01 -1.38
C LEU A 18 -20.81 53.56 -0.20
N LEU A 19 -19.51 53.80 -0.32
CA LEU A 19 -18.54 53.66 0.76
C LEU A 19 -18.65 54.86 1.68
N THR A 20 -19.24 54.72 2.86
CA THR A 20 -19.09 55.67 3.98
C THR A 20 -17.80 55.33 4.73
N ALA A 21 -16.80 56.14 4.56
CA ALA A 21 -15.56 56.11 5.33
C ALA A 21 -15.84 56.65 6.76
N CYS A 22 -15.87 55.72 7.73
CA CYS A 22 -15.70 56.10 9.15
C CYS A 22 -14.20 56.02 9.49
N THR A 23 -13.54 57.14 9.60
CA THR A 23 -12.23 57.27 10.22
C THR A 23 -12.39 57.14 11.74
N GLY A 24 -12.30 55.93 12.23
CA GLY A 24 -12.11 55.59 13.64
C GLY A 24 -10.65 55.19 13.86
N SER A 25 -9.90 56.05 14.53
CA SER A 25 -8.59 55.66 15.11
C SER A 25 -8.86 54.69 16.25
N GLY A 26 -8.78 53.39 15.93
CA GLY A 26 -8.89 52.27 16.87
C GLY A 26 -7.60 51.48 16.82
N GLU A 27 -7.06 51.22 17.98
CA GLU A 27 -5.90 50.39 18.27
C GLU A 27 -5.81 49.19 17.33
N SER A 28 -4.63 48.97 16.77
CA SER A 28 -4.28 47.80 16.00
C SER A 28 -4.24 46.55 16.90
N GLY A 29 -5.42 46.11 17.33
CA GLY A 29 -5.62 44.73 17.74
C GLY A 29 -5.41 43.90 16.49
N GLY A 30 -4.31 43.18 16.40
CA GLY A 30 -4.07 42.24 15.30
C GLY A 30 -5.26 41.28 15.20
N ALA A 31 -6.04 41.41 14.12
CA ALA A 31 -7.12 40.49 13.86
C ALA A 31 -6.50 39.10 13.79
N GLU A 32 -6.83 38.26 14.73
CA GLU A 32 -6.45 36.83 14.70
C GLU A 32 -6.89 36.27 13.34
N PRO A 33 -6.00 35.66 12.56
CA PRO A 33 -6.35 35.16 11.25
C PRO A 33 -7.56 34.27 11.35
N ALA A 34 -8.60 34.55 10.57
CA ALA A 34 -9.84 33.79 10.60
C ALA A 34 -9.53 32.30 10.38
N ALA A 35 -10.00 31.44 11.29
CA ALA A 35 -9.76 30.01 11.22
C ALA A 35 -10.29 29.44 9.89
N HIS A 36 -9.54 28.53 9.28
CA HIS A 36 -9.93 27.92 8.00
C HIS A 36 -11.33 27.30 8.08
N PRO A 37 -12.18 27.39 7.02
CA PRO A 37 -13.56 26.90 7.02
C PRO A 37 -13.74 25.45 7.45
N VAL A 38 -12.76 24.58 7.21
CA VAL A 38 -12.73 23.19 7.69
C VAL A 38 -12.96 23.12 9.20
N PHE A 39 -12.42 24.07 9.97
CA PHE A 39 -12.50 24.09 11.43
C PHE A 39 -13.83 24.61 11.96
N SER A 40 -14.64 25.23 11.11
CA SER A 40 -16.00 25.70 11.44
C SER A 40 -17.07 24.63 11.19
N ALA A 41 -16.71 23.53 10.51
CA ALA A 41 -17.63 22.43 10.25
C ALA A 41 -17.91 21.59 11.54
N PRO A 42 -19.00 20.82 11.56
CA PRO A 42 -19.23 19.87 12.65
C PRO A 42 -18.04 18.91 12.84
N PRO A 43 -17.62 18.61 14.08
CA PRO A 43 -16.44 17.80 14.37
C PRO A 43 -16.34 16.49 13.57
N ALA A 44 -17.42 15.75 13.48
CA ALA A 44 -17.48 14.48 12.74
C ALA A 44 -17.17 14.61 11.24
N ARG A 45 -17.18 15.80 10.68
CA ARG A 45 -16.90 16.08 9.26
C ARG A 45 -15.55 16.72 9.00
N GLN A 46 -14.87 17.22 10.03
CA GLN A 46 -13.67 18.05 9.86
C GLN A 46 -12.52 17.28 9.20
N VAL A 47 -12.28 16.02 9.58
CA VAL A 47 -11.23 15.19 8.95
C VAL A 47 -11.55 14.89 7.48
N LEU A 48 -12.80 14.56 7.16
CA LEU A 48 -13.21 14.33 5.76
C LEU A 48 -13.07 15.59 4.90
N LEU A 49 -13.45 16.75 5.46
CA LEU A 49 -13.30 18.02 4.74
C LEU A 49 -11.83 18.41 4.58
N ALA A 50 -10.99 18.16 5.59
CA ALA A 50 -9.55 18.34 5.48
C ALA A 50 -8.94 17.43 4.42
N LEU A 51 -9.38 16.16 4.33
CA LEU A 51 -8.94 15.24 3.28
C LEU A 51 -9.28 15.77 1.89
N ARG A 52 -10.53 16.17 1.67
CA ARG A 52 -10.96 16.76 0.39
C ARG A 52 -10.18 18.02 0.05
N HIS A 53 -10.02 18.92 1.01
CA HIS A 53 -9.24 20.13 0.82
C HIS A 53 -7.76 19.81 0.49
N THR A 54 -7.18 18.80 1.13
CA THR A 54 -5.83 18.31 0.78
C THR A 54 -5.75 17.87 -0.67
N GLN A 55 -6.74 17.12 -1.16
CA GLN A 55 -6.79 16.68 -2.55
C GLN A 55 -6.99 17.83 -3.54
N GLU A 56 -7.79 18.86 -3.15
CA GLU A 56 -8.03 20.07 -3.95
C GLU A 56 -6.77 20.93 -4.13
N THR A 57 -5.71 20.73 -3.35
CA THR A 57 -4.42 21.43 -3.57
C THR A 57 -3.72 21.02 -4.87
N GLY A 58 -4.16 19.94 -5.50
CA GLY A 58 -3.62 19.43 -6.76
C GLY A 58 -2.57 18.34 -6.57
N GLY A 59 -1.79 18.35 -5.51
CA GLY A 59 -0.81 17.31 -5.23
C GLY A 59 -0.08 17.48 -3.90
N ALA A 60 0.76 16.49 -3.57
CA ALA A 60 1.61 16.51 -2.38
C ALA A 60 2.82 15.57 -2.52
N ALA A 61 3.87 15.83 -1.77
CA ALA A 61 4.86 14.81 -1.43
C ALA A 61 4.29 13.91 -0.33
N LEU A 62 4.43 12.59 -0.51
CA LEU A 62 3.92 11.57 0.39
C LEU A 62 5.05 10.75 0.98
N ARG A 63 4.96 10.43 2.27
CA ARG A 63 5.78 9.41 2.91
C ARG A 63 4.93 8.59 3.86
N GLN A 64 4.91 7.27 3.65
CA GLN A 64 4.30 6.32 4.58
C GLN A 64 5.36 5.39 5.15
N THR A 65 5.29 5.13 6.44
CA THR A 65 6.16 4.19 7.15
C THR A 65 5.29 3.21 7.91
N VAL A 66 5.53 1.93 7.70
CA VAL A 66 4.95 0.82 8.48
C VAL A 66 6.06 0.24 9.33
N THR A 67 5.84 0.15 10.63
CA THR A 67 6.84 -0.36 11.60
C THR A 67 6.27 -1.52 12.38
N PHE A 68 6.90 -2.67 12.24
CA PHE A 68 6.69 -3.85 13.10
C PHE A 68 7.78 -3.84 14.17
N THR A 69 7.40 -4.04 15.43
CA THR A 69 8.31 -4.03 16.58
C THR A 69 8.29 -5.39 17.24
N ALA A 70 9.47 -5.97 17.50
CA ALA A 70 9.66 -7.20 18.25
C ALA A 70 10.75 -6.97 19.31
N GLY A 71 10.34 -6.77 20.55
CA GLY A 71 11.24 -6.40 21.63
C GLY A 71 12.01 -5.10 21.31
N ARG A 72 13.32 -5.22 21.05
CA ARG A 72 14.19 -4.08 20.71
C ARG A 72 14.49 -3.97 19.21
N THR A 73 13.97 -4.86 18.41
CA THR A 73 14.21 -4.93 16.96
C THR A 73 13.01 -4.47 16.19
N THR A 74 13.23 -4.01 14.96
CA THR A 74 12.15 -3.52 14.10
C THR A 74 12.32 -3.99 12.66
N ALA A 75 11.20 -4.21 11.99
CA ALA A 75 11.10 -4.25 10.56
C ALA A 75 10.32 -3.02 10.08
N VAL A 76 10.92 -2.23 9.20
CA VAL A 76 10.37 -0.94 8.76
C VAL A 76 10.25 -0.94 7.25
N ARG A 77 9.03 -0.75 6.75
CA ARG A 77 8.78 -0.42 5.35
C ARG A 77 8.57 1.07 5.21
N THR A 78 9.25 1.69 4.26
CA THR A 78 9.04 3.10 3.93
C THR A 78 8.70 3.22 2.45
N VAL A 79 7.67 3.99 2.14
CA VAL A 79 7.33 4.42 0.78
C VAL A 79 7.35 5.93 0.78
N SER A 80 8.03 6.53 -0.21
CA SER A 80 8.12 7.98 -0.37
C SER A 80 7.94 8.34 -1.84
N GLY A 81 7.15 9.36 -2.11
CA GLY A 81 6.85 9.73 -3.49
C GLY A 81 6.11 11.05 -3.60
N ARG A 82 5.56 11.28 -4.78
CA ARG A 82 4.73 12.44 -5.11
C ARG A 82 3.42 11.99 -5.70
N VAL A 83 2.37 12.69 -5.35
CA VAL A 83 1.01 12.44 -5.81
C VAL A 83 0.48 13.68 -6.52
N ASP A 84 -0.07 13.49 -7.70
CA ASP A 84 -0.90 14.43 -8.42
C ASP A 84 -2.36 13.99 -8.24
N PHE A 85 -3.06 14.59 -7.29
CA PHE A 85 -4.45 14.27 -7.01
C PHE A 85 -5.38 14.63 -8.18
N ALA A 86 -5.09 15.75 -8.87
CA ALA A 86 -5.90 16.23 -9.98
C ALA A 86 -5.76 15.33 -11.22
N GLY A 87 -4.53 14.86 -11.48
CA GLY A 87 -4.22 13.97 -12.61
C GLY A 87 -4.42 12.48 -12.30
N ALA A 88 -4.78 12.12 -11.06
CA ALA A 88 -4.83 10.73 -10.59
C ALA A 88 -3.54 9.96 -10.91
N ARG A 89 -2.38 10.57 -10.60
CA ARG A 89 -1.05 10.04 -10.89
C ARG A 89 -0.19 10.02 -9.64
N GLY A 90 0.78 9.12 -9.63
CA GLY A 90 1.75 9.04 -8.54
C GLY A 90 3.06 8.40 -8.99
N GLU A 91 4.13 8.80 -8.38
CA GLU A 91 5.43 8.11 -8.46
C GLU A 91 5.98 7.95 -7.06
N ALA A 92 6.57 6.82 -6.77
CA ALA A 92 7.17 6.56 -5.47
C ALA A 92 8.33 5.58 -5.55
N SER A 93 9.14 5.60 -4.51
CA SER A 93 10.11 4.57 -4.20
C SER A 93 9.84 4.02 -2.80
N GLY A 94 10.14 2.76 -2.60
CA GLY A 94 9.92 2.09 -1.33
C GLY A 94 10.98 1.05 -1.03
N GLY A 95 10.84 0.43 0.14
CA GLY A 95 11.68 -0.69 0.52
C GLY A 95 11.58 -1.04 1.99
N TRP A 96 12.09 -2.22 2.33
CA TRP A 96 12.17 -2.73 3.68
C TRP A 96 13.55 -2.53 4.28
N ARG A 97 13.57 -2.27 5.58
CA ARG A 97 14.77 -2.35 6.42
C ARG A 97 14.42 -3.19 7.64
N ILE A 98 15.07 -4.32 7.79
CA ILE A 98 14.83 -5.25 8.91
C ILE A 98 16.09 -5.28 9.76
N ALA A 99 15.92 -5.03 11.07
CA ALA A 99 17.01 -5.04 12.02
C ALA A 99 17.55 -6.48 12.23
N PRO A 100 18.85 -6.66 12.43
CA PRO A 100 19.40 -7.93 12.90
C PRO A 100 18.70 -8.40 14.18
N GLY A 101 18.38 -9.69 14.26
CA GLY A 101 17.67 -10.28 15.40
C GLY A 101 16.15 -10.05 15.43
N PHE A 102 15.56 -9.47 14.38
CA PHE A 102 14.11 -9.53 14.19
C PHE A 102 13.67 -10.99 13.98
N PRO A 103 12.52 -11.44 14.52
CA PRO A 103 12.08 -12.83 14.43
C PRO A 103 12.11 -13.34 13.00
N GLU A 104 12.67 -14.53 12.78
CA GLU A 104 12.90 -15.07 11.44
C GLU A 104 11.58 -15.37 10.72
N GLU A 105 10.64 -16.00 11.39
CA GLU A 105 9.32 -16.33 10.83
C GLU A 105 8.56 -15.08 10.42
N ALA A 106 8.57 -14.04 11.28
CA ALA A 106 7.96 -12.75 10.95
C ALA A 106 8.65 -12.07 9.77
N ARG A 107 10.00 -12.13 9.70
CA ARG A 107 10.76 -11.62 8.55
C ARG A 107 10.31 -12.31 7.25
N ASP A 108 10.12 -13.62 7.31
CA ASP A 108 9.76 -14.44 6.15
C ASP A 108 8.36 -14.08 5.64
N VAL A 109 7.41 -13.81 6.52
CA VAL A 109 6.08 -13.30 6.15
C VAL A 109 6.18 -11.91 5.52
N LEU A 110 6.98 -11.00 6.10
CA LEU A 110 7.10 -9.63 5.61
C LEU A 110 7.82 -9.51 4.27
N LEU A 111 8.79 -10.38 3.99
CA LEU A 111 9.59 -10.36 2.77
C LEU A 111 9.09 -11.32 1.68
N GLY A 112 8.30 -12.33 2.05
CA GLY A 112 7.85 -13.35 1.09
C GLY A 112 9.05 -14.01 0.37
N ASN A 113 8.99 -14.10 -0.94
CA ASN A 113 10.07 -14.68 -1.76
C ASN A 113 11.42 -13.96 -1.64
N LEU A 114 11.44 -12.69 -1.25
CA LEU A 114 12.67 -11.90 -1.15
C LEU A 114 13.64 -12.43 -0.08
N VAL A 115 13.16 -13.22 0.88
CA VAL A 115 14.02 -13.92 1.85
C VAL A 115 15.06 -14.79 1.14
N ALA A 116 14.68 -15.43 0.04
CA ALA A 116 15.57 -16.28 -0.73
C ALA A 116 16.76 -15.51 -1.32
N LEU A 117 16.60 -14.23 -1.61
CA LEU A 117 17.64 -13.37 -2.18
C LEU A 117 18.65 -12.87 -1.14
N ARG A 118 18.41 -13.11 0.16
CA ARG A 118 19.28 -12.71 1.29
C ARG A 118 19.73 -11.23 1.26
N THR A 119 18.94 -10.36 0.63
CA THR A 119 19.24 -8.94 0.57
C THR A 119 18.77 -8.27 1.85
N GLY A 120 19.66 -7.60 2.56
CA GLY A 120 19.35 -6.89 3.82
C GLY A 120 18.43 -5.67 3.67
N ALA A 121 18.19 -5.21 2.43
CA ALA A 121 17.28 -4.13 2.10
C ALA A 121 16.66 -4.40 0.72
N THR A 122 15.38 -4.12 0.59
CA THR A 122 14.69 -4.12 -0.70
C THR A 122 14.56 -2.68 -1.20
N SER A 123 14.58 -2.49 -2.49
CA SER A 123 14.23 -1.21 -3.11
C SER A 123 13.19 -1.45 -4.20
N GLU A 124 12.22 -0.57 -4.28
CA GLU A 124 11.06 -0.68 -5.15
C GLU A 124 10.78 0.68 -5.77
N ARG A 125 10.32 0.70 -7.03
CA ARG A 125 9.86 1.93 -7.69
C ARG A 125 8.46 1.72 -8.24
N TYR A 126 7.68 2.76 -8.19
CA TYR A 126 6.29 2.78 -8.62
C TYR A 126 6.03 3.98 -9.52
N ALA A 127 5.25 3.75 -10.57
CA ALA A 127 4.64 4.80 -11.37
C ALA A 127 3.18 4.41 -11.59
N VAL A 128 2.25 5.27 -11.19
CA VAL A 128 0.80 4.98 -11.15
C VAL A 128 0.06 6.02 -11.97
N ASP A 129 -0.82 5.59 -12.83
CA ASP A 129 -1.81 6.43 -13.47
C ASP A 129 -3.23 5.86 -13.27
N SER A 130 -4.24 6.50 -13.86
CA SER A 130 -5.65 6.10 -13.73
C SER A 130 -5.94 4.71 -14.33
N ARG A 131 -5.03 4.11 -15.09
CA ARG A 131 -5.23 2.86 -15.84
C ARG A 131 -4.34 1.75 -15.34
N ALA A 132 -3.11 2.07 -14.95
CA ALA A 132 -2.09 1.07 -14.67
C ALA A 132 -1.21 1.44 -13.48
N VAL A 133 -0.68 0.43 -12.84
CA VAL A 133 0.45 0.53 -11.92
C VAL A 133 1.65 -0.10 -12.58
N HIS A 134 2.72 0.65 -12.70
CA HIS A 134 4.02 0.15 -13.10
C HIS A 134 4.86 -0.07 -11.83
N TYR A 135 5.31 -1.27 -11.66
CA TYR A 135 6.17 -1.69 -10.55
C TYR A 135 7.54 -2.13 -11.09
N ARG A 136 8.60 -1.75 -10.39
CA ARG A 136 9.97 -2.22 -10.67
C ARG A 136 10.67 -2.56 -9.37
N ALA A 137 11.12 -3.80 -9.23
CA ALA A 137 12.06 -4.20 -8.21
C ALA A 137 13.42 -3.51 -8.44
N GLY A 138 14.16 -3.22 -7.38
CA GLY A 138 15.43 -2.49 -7.50
C GLY A 138 16.49 -3.18 -8.35
N SER A 139 16.46 -4.51 -8.40
CA SER A 139 17.37 -5.35 -9.21
C SER A 139 16.86 -5.59 -10.64
N ALA A 140 15.56 -5.38 -10.90
CA ALA A 140 14.95 -5.73 -12.19
C ALA A 140 15.35 -4.76 -13.31
N ALA A 141 15.63 -5.32 -14.49
CA ALA A 141 15.92 -4.57 -15.72
C ALA A 141 14.64 -4.17 -16.48
N TYR A 142 13.47 -4.36 -15.89
CA TYR A 142 12.16 -4.14 -16.51
C TYR A 142 11.15 -3.62 -15.49
N TRP A 143 10.05 -3.11 -16.00
CA TRP A 143 8.85 -2.77 -15.23
C TRP A 143 7.78 -3.84 -15.44
N LEU A 144 7.03 -4.15 -14.41
CA LEU A 144 5.78 -4.89 -14.48
C LEU A 144 4.63 -3.90 -14.58
N ARG A 145 3.76 -4.10 -15.57
CA ARG A 145 2.55 -3.28 -15.74
C ARG A 145 1.34 -4.08 -15.30
N TYR A 146 0.65 -3.56 -14.30
CA TYR A 146 -0.62 -4.09 -13.79
C TYR A 146 -1.76 -3.19 -14.26
N GLU A 147 -2.68 -3.70 -15.06
CA GLU A 147 -3.84 -2.96 -15.55
C GLU A 147 -5.08 -3.15 -14.68
N GLY A 148 -6.02 -2.16 -14.73
CA GLY A 148 -7.04 -1.93 -13.73
C GLY A 148 -8.11 -2.98 -13.48
N ASP A 149 -8.41 -3.86 -14.40
CA ASP A 149 -9.47 -4.87 -14.29
C ASP A 149 -8.94 -6.30 -14.15
N ILE A 150 -7.64 -6.46 -13.98
CA ILE A 150 -7.15 -7.73 -13.48
C ILE A 150 -7.81 -7.85 -12.11
N GLU A 151 -8.68 -8.84 -11.94
CA GLU A 151 -9.12 -9.25 -10.62
C GLU A 151 -7.88 -9.19 -9.74
N PRO A 152 -7.87 -8.33 -8.69
CA PRO A 152 -6.64 -8.05 -8.01
C PRO A 152 -6.12 -9.38 -7.55
N LEU A 153 -5.01 -9.79 -8.15
CA LEU A 153 -4.29 -10.94 -7.63
C LEU A 153 -4.10 -10.60 -6.16
N PRO A 154 -4.71 -11.35 -5.26
CA PRO A 154 -4.76 -10.99 -3.86
C PRO A 154 -3.34 -10.76 -3.37
N GLY A 155 -3.04 -9.62 -2.75
CA GLY A 155 -1.73 -9.34 -2.19
C GLY A 155 -0.80 -8.46 -3.04
N LEU A 156 -1.32 -7.69 -3.99
CA LEU A 156 -0.53 -6.70 -4.70
C LEU A 156 -0.19 -5.53 -3.77
N ASP A 157 0.83 -5.73 -2.96
CA ASP A 157 1.25 -4.80 -1.90
C ASP A 157 1.60 -3.42 -2.45
N ALA A 158 2.30 -3.40 -3.56
CA ALA A 158 2.71 -2.18 -4.24
C ALA A 158 1.51 -1.38 -4.75
N VAL A 159 0.52 -2.05 -5.34
CA VAL A 159 -0.67 -1.41 -5.88
C VAL A 159 -1.55 -0.90 -4.76
N SER A 160 -1.74 -1.68 -3.69
CA SER A 160 -2.54 -1.25 -2.54
C SER A 160 -1.95 -0.04 -1.83
N VAL A 161 -0.64 0.19 -1.90
CA VAL A 161 0.02 1.38 -1.33
C VAL A 161 -0.17 2.62 -2.20
N LEU A 162 -0.32 2.47 -3.53
CA LEU A 162 -0.36 3.58 -4.47
C LEU A 162 -1.71 3.82 -5.13
N ARG A 163 -2.62 2.87 -5.03
CA ARG A 163 -3.96 2.93 -5.62
C ARG A 163 -5.01 3.21 -4.56
N GLY A 164 -5.69 4.34 -4.65
CA GLY A 164 -6.87 4.69 -3.87
C GLY A 164 -8.11 4.77 -4.73
N THR A 165 -9.27 4.58 -4.13
CA THR A 165 -10.55 4.80 -4.79
C THR A 165 -10.80 6.26 -5.12
N GLU A 166 -10.15 7.18 -4.40
CA GLU A 166 -10.32 8.63 -4.52
C GLU A 166 -9.03 9.39 -4.87
N SER A 167 -7.88 8.68 -4.98
CA SER A 167 -6.60 9.26 -5.36
C SER A 167 -5.74 8.23 -6.08
N ALA A 168 -4.64 8.65 -6.72
CA ALA A 168 -3.65 7.74 -7.29
C ALA A 168 -2.88 6.94 -6.23
N VAL A 169 -3.17 7.15 -4.95
CA VAL A 169 -2.52 6.54 -3.81
C VAL A 169 -3.51 5.61 -3.12
N GLY A 170 -3.42 4.31 -3.35
CA GLY A 170 -4.26 3.31 -2.71
C GLY A 170 -3.57 2.61 -1.55
N GLY A 171 -4.36 2.01 -0.65
CA GLY A 171 -3.86 1.26 0.50
C GLY A 171 -3.00 2.06 1.46
N THR A 172 -3.08 3.39 1.41
CA THR A 172 -2.43 4.27 2.38
C THR A 172 -3.39 4.60 3.50
N LEU A 173 -2.81 5.06 4.62
CA LEU A 173 -3.60 5.58 5.71
C LEU A 173 -4.55 6.72 5.25
N LEU A 174 -4.23 7.42 4.14
CA LEU A 174 -5.05 8.46 3.55
C LEU A 174 -6.46 7.96 3.15
N GLU A 175 -6.57 6.76 2.60
CA GLU A 175 -7.87 6.16 2.24
C GLU A 175 -8.73 5.86 3.45
N VAL A 176 -8.10 5.32 4.49
CA VAL A 176 -8.78 5.01 5.74
C VAL A 176 -9.40 6.26 6.35
N LEU A 177 -8.75 7.44 6.17
CA LEU A 177 -9.25 8.71 6.70
C LEU A 177 -10.60 9.13 6.13
N SER A 178 -11.01 8.65 4.97
CA SER A 178 -12.34 8.90 4.40
C SER A 178 -13.45 8.37 5.29
N GLY A 179 -13.19 7.27 5.99
CA GLY A 179 -14.10 6.59 6.93
C GLY A 179 -14.09 7.13 8.36
N VAL A 180 -13.07 7.90 8.74
CA VAL A 180 -12.84 8.37 10.10
C VAL A 180 -13.85 9.43 10.54
N ARG A 181 -14.38 9.31 11.74
CA ARG A 181 -15.37 10.22 12.32
C ARG A 181 -14.92 10.65 13.72
N PRO A 182 -14.19 11.79 13.86
CA PRO A 182 -13.86 12.32 15.18
C PRO A 182 -15.13 12.61 16.01
N GLN A 183 -15.10 12.23 17.27
CA GLN A 183 -16.23 12.48 18.19
C GLN A 183 -16.22 13.93 18.70
N ALA A 184 -15.08 14.58 18.71
CA ALA A 184 -14.90 15.96 19.18
C ALA A 184 -14.10 16.79 18.17
N GLY A 185 -14.19 18.11 18.27
CA GLY A 185 -13.34 19.04 17.52
C GLY A 185 -11.86 18.81 17.87
N GLY A 186 -10.99 19.04 16.89
CA GLY A 186 -9.55 18.89 17.08
C GLY A 186 -8.99 19.83 18.13
N GLY A 187 -8.02 19.37 18.92
CA GLY A 187 -7.22 20.24 19.79
C GLY A 187 -6.38 21.21 18.97
N THR A 188 -6.43 22.51 19.32
CA THR A 188 -5.65 23.55 18.63
C THR A 188 -4.16 23.36 18.87
N ARG A 189 -3.37 23.50 17.81
CA ARG A 189 -1.91 23.46 17.82
C ARG A 189 -1.33 24.89 17.86
N PRO A 190 -0.07 25.06 18.29
CA PRO A 190 0.57 26.38 18.32
C PRO A 190 0.68 27.05 16.95
N ASP A 191 0.71 26.25 15.87
CA ASP A 191 0.77 26.72 14.47
C ASP A 191 -0.59 27.08 13.88
N GLY A 192 -1.67 27.09 14.68
CA GLY A 192 -3.04 27.35 14.23
C GLY A 192 -3.75 26.12 13.64
N GLY A 193 -3.05 25.02 13.45
CA GLY A 193 -3.60 23.76 13.01
C GLY A 193 -4.39 23.03 14.09
N ARG A 194 -4.85 21.81 13.79
CA ARG A 194 -5.58 20.97 14.74
C ARG A 194 -5.09 19.53 14.73
N THR A 195 -5.20 18.88 15.89
CA THR A 195 -4.96 17.44 16.04
C THR A 195 -6.26 16.76 16.45
N TYR A 196 -6.66 15.76 15.67
CA TYR A 196 -7.85 14.95 15.90
C TYR A 196 -7.46 13.58 16.44
N ARG A 197 -8.26 13.07 17.36
CA ARG A 197 -8.23 11.65 17.78
C ARG A 197 -9.54 11.03 17.35
N ALA A 198 -9.45 9.91 16.70
CA ALA A 198 -10.61 9.17 16.20
C ALA A 198 -10.25 7.69 16.05
N ASP A 199 -11.24 6.91 15.69
CA ASP A 199 -11.08 5.48 15.46
C ASP A 199 -11.60 5.12 14.07
N PHE A 200 -11.11 4.02 13.53
CA PHE A 200 -11.64 3.40 12.32
C PHE A 200 -11.77 1.88 12.49
N PRO A 201 -12.63 1.22 11.70
CA PRO A 201 -12.85 -0.22 11.81
C PRO A 201 -11.60 -1.03 11.51
N LEU A 202 -11.34 -2.07 12.30
CA LEU A 202 -10.22 -2.99 12.11
C LEU A 202 -10.18 -3.59 10.70
N ALA A 203 -11.35 -3.90 10.11
CA ALA A 203 -11.44 -4.42 8.76
C ALA A 203 -10.77 -3.51 7.70
N GLN A 204 -10.76 -2.19 7.93
CA GLN A 204 -10.06 -1.25 7.04
C GLN A 204 -8.56 -1.20 7.31
N ALA A 205 -8.12 -1.56 8.51
CA ALA A 205 -6.69 -1.57 8.86
C ALA A 205 -5.94 -2.66 8.11
N VAL A 206 -6.54 -3.83 7.95
CA VAL A 206 -5.88 -4.96 7.28
C VAL A 206 -5.67 -4.73 5.79
N ASP A 207 -6.47 -3.86 5.17
CA ASP A 207 -6.29 -3.47 3.77
C ASP A 207 -5.01 -2.66 3.50
N LEU A 208 -4.34 -2.20 4.56
CA LEU A 208 -3.03 -1.55 4.48
C LEU A 208 -1.87 -2.54 4.26
N PHE A 209 -2.11 -3.84 4.34
CA PHE A 209 -1.07 -4.87 4.32
C PHE A 209 -1.23 -5.85 3.16
N PRO A 210 -0.12 -6.45 2.70
CA PRO A 210 -0.15 -7.52 1.70
C PRO A 210 -0.87 -8.76 2.23
N MET A 211 -1.29 -9.63 1.32
CA MET A 211 -2.14 -10.76 1.67
C MET A 211 -1.49 -11.73 2.68
N ASP A 212 -0.21 -12.07 2.49
CA ASP A 212 0.51 -12.96 3.41
C ASP A 212 0.55 -12.38 4.83
N VAL A 213 0.70 -11.05 4.96
CA VAL A 213 0.66 -10.36 6.25
C VAL A 213 -0.77 -10.30 6.80
N ARG A 214 -1.77 -10.07 5.93
CA ARG A 214 -3.18 -10.06 6.36
C ARG A 214 -3.63 -11.40 6.93
N GLU A 215 -3.22 -12.50 6.31
CA GLU A 215 -3.55 -13.85 6.78
C GLU A 215 -3.02 -14.09 8.19
N GLU A 216 -1.89 -13.49 8.54
CA GLU A 216 -1.30 -13.59 9.88
C GLU A 216 -1.87 -12.57 10.87
N LEU A 217 -2.32 -11.39 10.42
CA LEU A 217 -2.83 -10.34 11.30
C LEU A 217 -4.21 -10.65 11.88
N VAL A 218 -4.97 -11.56 11.28
CA VAL A 218 -6.36 -11.79 11.66
C VAL A 218 -6.66 -13.28 11.72
N ALA A 219 -6.57 -13.84 12.91
CA ALA A 219 -6.95 -15.23 13.19
C ALA A 219 -8.45 -15.54 12.97
N ALA A 220 -9.32 -14.53 12.89
CA ALA A 220 -10.73 -14.68 12.61
C ALA A 220 -11.13 -13.96 11.33
N PRO A 221 -11.97 -14.55 10.47
CA PRO A 221 -12.45 -13.89 9.26
C PRO A 221 -13.18 -12.61 9.64
N LEU A 222 -12.60 -11.46 9.31
CA LEU A 222 -13.25 -10.16 9.42
C LEU A 222 -14.35 -10.10 8.38
N HIS A 223 -15.58 -10.34 8.82
CA HIS A 223 -16.76 -10.12 7.98
C HIS A 223 -17.19 -8.66 8.07
N ALA A 224 -17.68 -8.11 6.97
CA ALA A 224 -18.25 -6.75 6.94
C ALA A 224 -19.33 -6.52 8.01
N SER A 225 -19.95 -7.60 8.52
CA SER A 225 -20.92 -7.60 9.61
C SER A 225 -20.31 -7.55 11.02
N SER A 226 -19.00 -7.74 11.15
CA SER A 226 -18.26 -7.64 12.42
C SER A 226 -17.04 -6.75 12.21
N PRO A 227 -17.18 -5.44 12.37
CA PRO A 227 -16.12 -4.48 12.03
C PRO A 227 -14.85 -4.61 12.90
N GLY A 228 -14.85 -5.50 13.87
CA GLY A 228 -13.75 -5.69 14.81
C GLY A 228 -13.61 -4.56 15.83
N ALA A 229 -12.57 -4.63 16.66
CA ALA A 229 -12.26 -3.56 17.60
C ALA A 229 -11.88 -2.27 16.85
N PRO A 230 -12.24 -1.09 17.40
CA PRO A 230 -11.83 0.18 16.80
C PRO A 230 -10.32 0.36 16.90
N VAL A 231 -9.71 0.85 15.83
CA VAL A 231 -8.29 1.16 15.75
C VAL A 231 -8.09 2.66 15.96
N PRO A 232 -7.29 3.09 16.93
CA PRO A 232 -7.06 4.50 17.18
C PRO A 232 -6.19 5.14 16.10
N VAL A 233 -6.60 6.32 15.64
CA VAL A 233 -5.86 7.15 14.70
C VAL A 233 -5.75 8.58 15.20
N THR A 234 -4.57 9.18 15.01
CA THR A 234 -4.34 10.60 15.22
C THR A 234 -4.12 11.27 13.87
N VAL A 235 -4.85 12.35 13.60
CA VAL A 235 -4.75 13.13 12.36
C VAL A 235 -4.35 14.56 12.69
N GLU A 236 -3.30 15.05 12.04
CA GLU A 236 -2.83 16.43 12.16
C GLU A 236 -3.23 17.20 10.89
N VAL A 237 -3.88 18.33 11.09
CA VAL A 237 -4.31 19.27 10.04
C VAL A 237 -3.63 20.59 10.29
N ASP A 238 -3.05 21.21 9.26
CA ASP A 238 -2.39 22.53 9.37
C ASP A 238 -3.40 23.69 9.43
N ALA A 239 -2.89 24.90 9.60
CA ALA A 239 -3.71 26.11 9.68
C ALA A 239 -4.51 26.38 8.39
N GLU A 240 -4.01 25.90 7.26
CA GLU A 240 -4.65 25.97 5.94
C GLU A 240 -5.67 24.86 5.72
N GLY A 241 -5.97 24.04 6.71
CA GLY A 241 -6.99 23.00 6.64
C GLY A 241 -6.57 21.71 5.92
N ARG A 242 -5.28 21.49 5.65
CA ARG A 242 -4.75 20.32 4.95
C ARG A 242 -4.24 19.27 5.94
N ILE A 243 -4.41 18.00 5.62
CA ILE A 243 -3.83 16.90 6.38
C ILE A 243 -2.33 16.88 6.14
N THR A 244 -1.54 17.02 7.20
CA THR A 244 -0.08 16.94 7.15
C THR A 244 0.45 15.63 7.69
N ARG A 245 -0.30 14.97 8.59
CA ARG A 245 0.12 13.70 9.18
C ARG A 245 -1.07 12.89 9.64
N ALA A 246 -0.93 11.55 9.53
CA ALA A 246 -1.80 10.62 10.20
C ALA A 246 -0.98 9.48 10.82
N ARG A 247 -1.42 8.98 11.99
CA ARG A 247 -0.79 7.86 12.68
C ARG A 247 -1.83 6.91 13.20
N ALA A 248 -1.66 5.63 12.91
CA ALA A 248 -2.48 4.57 13.48
C ALA A 248 -1.61 3.62 14.30
N ASP A 249 -2.10 3.26 15.48
CA ASP A 249 -1.52 2.18 16.28
C ASP A 249 -2.34 0.92 16.04
N LEU A 250 -1.71 -0.05 15.40
CA LEU A 250 -2.32 -1.29 14.94
C LEU A 250 -1.94 -2.49 15.81
N ALA A 251 -1.38 -2.27 17.01
CA ALA A 251 -1.00 -3.38 17.88
C ALA A 251 -2.15 -4.35 18.17
N ALA A 252 -3.39 -3.84 18.19
CA ALA A 252 -4.59 -4.66 18.44
C ALA A 252 -4.93 -5.63 17.29
N VAL A 253 -4.30 -5.49 16.10
CA VAL A 253 -4.51 -6.43 14.98
C VAL A 253 -3.48 -7.56 14.97
N LEU A 254 -2.46 -7.49 15.81
CA LEU A 254 -1.46 -8.54 15.90
C LEU A 254 -2.08 -9.82 16.48
N PRO A 255 -1.68 -10.99 15.97
CA PRO A 255 -2.17 -12.26 16.48
C PRO A 255 -1.77 -12.46 17.94
N THR A 256 -2.64 -13.15 18.67
CA THR A 256 -2.39 -13.58 20.05
C THR A 256 -2.00 -15.06 20.13
N GLU A 257 -2.11 -15.77 19.04
CA GLU A 257 -1.79 -17.18 18.91
C GLU A 257 -0.28 -17.37 18.87
N GLU A 258 0.24 -18.30 19.68
CA GLU A 258 1.68 -18.58 19.79
C GLU A 258 2.26 -19.24 18.54
N ASP A 259 1.43 -19.87 17.73
CA ASP A 259 1.79 -20.54 16.47
C ASP A 259 1.73 -19.63 15.23
N SER A 260 1.34 -18.36 15.39
CA SER A 260 1.42 -17.38 14.30
C SER A 260 2.88 -16.99 14.00
N ALA A 261 3.21 -16.85 12.74
CA ALA A 261 4.51 -16.35 12.31
C ALA A 261 4.82 -14.93 12.85
N LEU A 262 3.80 -14.16 13.23
CA LEU A 262 3.93 -12.84 13.84
C LEU A 262 3.87 -12.86 15.38
N ALA A 263 3.82 -14.01 16.05
CA ALA A 263 3.67 -14.11 17.50
C ALA A 263 4.74 -13.33 18.29
N GLY A 264 5.96 -13.22 17.76
CA GLY A 264 7.05 -12.43 18.36
C GLY A 264 6.96 -10.91 18.16
N VAL A 265 5.99 -10.44 17.36
CA VAL A 265 5.78 -9.01 17.07
C VAL A 265 4.84 -8.42 18.11
N THR A 266 5.28 -7.39 18.81
CA THR A 266 4.55 -6.77 19.93
C THR A 266 4.01 -5.38 19.62
N GLY A 267 4.34 -4.82 18.46
CA GLY A 267 3.86 -3.51 18.04
C GLY A 267 3.79 -3.37 16.54
N LEU A 268 2.75 -2.70 16.08
CA LEU A 268 2.53 -2.38 14.68
C LEU A 268 2.00 -0.96 14.56
N ARG A 269 2.70 -0.13 13.80
CA ARG A 269 2.33 1.28 13.61
C ARG A 269 2.44 1.69 12.15
N VAL A 270 1.49 2.52 11.71
CA VAL A 270 1.54 3.20 10.42
C VAL A 270 1.61 4.71 10.63
N ASP A 271 2.59 5.34 10.02
CA ASP A 271 2.77 6.80 9.97
C ASP A 271 2.69 7.26 8.52
N LEU A 272 1.80 8.20 8.22
CA LEU A 272 1.69 8.91 6.95
C LEU A 272 2.05 10.38 7.16
N SER A 273 2.85 10.96 6.28
CA SER A 273 3.08 12.40 6.21
C SER A 273 2.88 12.92 4.80
N LEU A 274 2.26 14.09 4.69
CA LEU A 274 2.08 14.85 3.47
C LEU A 274 2.75 16.22 3.61
N SER A 275 3.36 16.68 2.53
CA SER A 275 4.06 17.96 2.48
C SER A 275 4.14 18.48 1.04
N ALA A 276 4.74 19.65 0.83
CA ALA A 276 4.92 20.23 -0.52
C ALA A 276 3.61 20.23 -1.32
N PHE A 277 2.54 20.75 -0.70
CA PHE A 277 1.21 20.83 -1.31
C PHE A 277 1.20 21.76 -2.52
N GLY A 278 0.43 21.38 -3.52
CA GLY A 278 0.29 22.07 -4.78
C GLY A 278 0.53 21.15 -5.97
N PRO A 279 0.32 21.63 -7.20
CA PRO A 279 0.68 20.87 -8.39
C PRO A 279 2.15 20.44 -8.30
N PRO A 280 2.46 19.16 -8.51
CA PRO A 280 3.83 18.66 -8.39
C PRO A 280 4.73 19.28 -9.46
N GLU A 281 5.88 19.83 -9.03
CA GLU A 281 6.94 20.36 -9.91
C GLU A 281 8.27 19.64 -9.65
N PRO A 282 8.87 18.99 -10.66
CA PRO A 282 8.31 18.72 -11.99
C PRO A 282 7.04 17.86 -11.92
N ALA A 283 6.23 17.86 -12.97
CA ALA A 283 5.06 17.01 -13.07
C ALA A 283 5.41 15.53 -12.80
N VAL A 284 4.46 14.79 -12.21
CA VAL A 284 4.64 13.35 -11.99
C VAL A 284 4.78 12.65 -13.34
N ASP A 285 5.90 11.97 -13.54
CA ASP A 285 6.15 11.15 -14.72
C ASP A 285 5.82 9.69 -14.42
N THR A 286 4.76 9.20 -15.05
CA THR A 286 4.32 7.81 -14.94
C THR A 286 4.80 6.94 -16.10
N THR A 287 5.64 7.48 -16.99
CA THR A 287 6.19 6.74 -18.14
C THR A 287 7.35 5.87 -17.68
N PRO A 288 7.26 4.54 -17.81
CA PRO A 288 8.37 3.65 -17.48
C PRO A 288 9.58 3.88 -18.37
N ASP A 289 10.77 4.02 -17.76
CA ASP A 289 12.04 4.02 -18.45
C ASP A 289 12.48 2.57 -18.74
N GLY A 290 12.44 2.13 -20.00
CA GLY A 290 12.95 0.83 -20.42
C GLY A 290 11.87 -0.20 -20.74
N ARG A 291 12.22 -1.49 -20.57
CA ARG A 291 11.33 -2.62 -20.92
C ARG A 291 10.15 -2.72 -19.96
N VAL A 292 8.96 -2.92 -20.50
CA VAL A 292 7.73 -3.17 -19.75
C VAL A 292 7.21 -4.56 -20.07
N LEU A 293 6.92 -5.34 -19.05
CA LEU A 293 6.25 -6.63 -19.15
C LEU A 293 4.80 -6.46 -18.68
N ASP A 294 3.88 -7.05 -19.42
CA ASP A 294 2.50 -7.21 -19.00
C ASP A 294 2.45 -8.23 -17.84
N ALA A 295 2.09 -7.77 -16.64
CA ALA A 295 2.05 -8.62 -15.46
C ALA A 295 1.04 -9.76 -15.59
N GLY A 296 -0.09 -9.56 -16.27
CA GLY A 296 -1.07 -10.60 -16.51
C GLY A 296 -0.58 -11.78 -17.36
N ARG A 297 0.55 -11.61 -18.04
CA ARG A 297 1.19 -12.67 -18.83
C ARG A 297 2.51 -13.15 -18.23
N ALA A 298 3.26 -12.24 -17.61
CA ALA A 298 4.60 -12.52 -17.13
C ALA A 298 4.60 -13.08 -15.69
N VAL A 299 3.66 -12.63 -14.85
CA VAL A 299 3.55 -13.09 -13.46
C VAL A 299 2.66 -14.33 -13.42
N VAL A 300 3.20 -15.39 -12.85
CA VAL A 300 2.54 -16.70 -12.79
C VAL A 300 2.77 -17.35 -11.42
N PRO A 301 1.89 -18.26 -11.00
CA PRO A 301 2.22 -19.17 -9.91
C PRO A 301 3.54 -19.92 -10.20
N MET A 302 4.37 -20.06 -9.18
CA MET A 302 5.70 -20.68 -9.35
C MET A 302 5.61 -22.12 -9.89
N TYR A 303 4.55 -22.85 -9.54
CA TYR A 303 4.31 -24.21 -10.04
C TYR A 303 3.84 -24.26 -11.51
N GLU A 304 3.52 -23.13 -12.12
CA GLU A 304 3.21 -23.02 -13.56
C GLU A 304 4.45 -22.67 -14.41
N ALA A 305 5.55 -22.30 -13.77
CA ALA A 305 6.81 -22.10 -14.48
C ALA A 305 7.35 -23.47 -14.94
N ALA A 306 7.80 -23.57 -16.18
CA ALA A 306 8.33 -24.83 -16.70
C ALA A 306 9.75 -25.11 -16.20
N THR A 307 10.15 -26.40 -16.16
CA THR A 307 11.54 -26.78 -15.95
C THR A 307 12.43 -26.13 -17.02
N GLY A 308 13.46 -25.44 -16.57
CA GLY A 308 14.37 -24.67 -17.42
C GLY A 308 14.03 -23.16 -17.50
N ASP A 309 12.85 -22.73 -17.08
CA ASP A 309 12.47 -21.32 -17.03
C ASP A 309 13.36 -20.55 -16.05
N CYS A 310 13.65 -19.30 -16.41
CA CYS A 310 14.26 -18.32 -15.52
C CYS A 310 13.22 -17.36 -15.02
N VAL A 311 13.23 -17.09 -13.72
CA VAL A 311 12.22 -16.24 -13.09
C VAL A 311 12.82 -15.30 -12.06
N ASP A 312 12.14 -14.16 -11.86
CA ASP A 312 12.41 -13.24 -10.76
C ASP A 312 11.37 -13.43 -9.66
N LEU A 313 11.82 -13.38 -8.42
CA LEU A 313 11.02 -13.65 -7.22
C LEU A 313 10.23 -12.42 -6.74
N ASP A 314 10.66 -11.21 -7.11
CA ASP A 314 9.99 -9.97 -6.71
C ASP A 314 8.99 -9.52 -7.78
N THR A 315 7.73 -9.82 -7.54
CA THR A 315 6.61 -9.40 -8.40
C THR A 315 5.94 -8.12 -7.90
N GLY A 316 6.37 -7.55 -6.78
CA GLY A 316 5.67 -6.48 -6.07
C GLY A 316 4.45 -6.95 -5.27
N MET A 317 4.04 -8.20 -5.42
CA MET A 317 2.85 -8.75 -4.77
C MET A 317 3.11 -9.38 -3.40
N ARG A 318 4.35 -9.59 -3.02
CA ARG A 318 4.75 -10.26 -1.77
C ARG A 318 3.98 -11.54 -1.48
N HIS A 319 3.80 -12.32 -2.51
CA HIS A 319 3.19 -13.63 -2.43
C HIS A 319 4.23 -14.70 -2.79
N ARG A 320 4.53 -15.58 -1.86
CA ARG A 320 5.62 -16.58 -1.95
C ARG A 320 5.53 -17.50 -3.16
N ARG A 321 4.39 -17.52 -3.84
CA ARG A 321 4.13 -18.46 -4.93
C ARG A 321 4.04 -17.80 -6.29
N LEU A 322 4.18 -16.47 -6.35
CA LEU A 322 4.15 -15.74 -7.60
C LEU A 322 5.58 -15.35 -8.01
N VAL A 323 5.88 -15.58 -9.28
CA VAL A 323 7.17 -15.26 -9.90
C VAL A 323 6.95 -14.59 -11.24
N THR A 324 7.94 -13.82 -11.69
CA THR A 324 7.93 -13.23 -13.03
C THR A 324 8.78 -14.06 -13.97
N ARG A 325 8.21 -14.60 -15.04
CA ARG A 325 8.97 -15.25 -16.11
C ARG A 325 9.81 -14.24 -16.86
N VAL A 326 11.12 -14.51 -16.97
CA VAL A 326 12.08 -13.64 -17.66
C VAL A 326 12.95 -14.47 -18.62
N SER A 327 13.71 -13.78 -19.49
CA SER A 327 14.67 -14.46 -20.35
C SER A 327 15.88 -14.93 -19.54
N CYS A 328 16.33 -16.16 -19.79
CA CYS A 328 17.56 -16.69 -19.20
C CYS A 328 18.84 -16.03 -19.73
N ASP A 329 18.76 -15.26 -20.82
CA ASP A 329 19.91 -14.53 -21.37
C ASP A 329 20.25 -13.27 -20.56
N GLY A 330 19.35 -12.86 -19.64
CA GLY A 330 19.51 -11.69 -18.78
C GLY A 330 19.67 -12.06 -17.31
N PRO A 331 19.86 -11.04 -16.43
CA PRO A 331 19.79 -11.22 -14.99
C PRO A 331 18.44 -11.83 -14.59
N HIS A 332 18.46 -12.79 -13.69
CA HIS A 332 17.30 -13.42 -13.09
C HIS A 332 17.64 -13.94 -11.70
N ASP A 333 16.65 -14.13 -10.85
CA ASP A 333 16.86 -14.54 -9.47
C ASP A 333 17.07 -16.04 -9.33
N VAL A 334 16.27 -16.84 -10.07
CA VAL A 334 16.27 -18.30 -9.97
C VAL A 334 16.03 -18.96 -11.33
N ARG A 335 16.53 -20.19 -11.44
CA ARG A 335 16.18 -21.10 -12.53
C ARG A 335 15.42 -22.30 -11.99
N ILE A 336 14.30 -22.64 -12.63
CA ILE A 336 13.49 -23.80 -12.29
C ILE A 336 14.22 -25.05 -12.77
N THR A 337 14.47 -26.00 -11.87
CA THR A 337 15.16 -27.27 -12.18
C THR A 337 14.18 -28.43 -12.32
N GLY A 338 13.05 -28.38 -11.60
CA GLY A 338 12.02 -29.42 -11.69
C GLY A 338 10.64 -28.97 -11.25
N GLN A 339 9.63 -29.67 -11.74
CA GLN A 339 8.24 -29.52 -11.35
C GLN A 339 7.64 -30.89 -11.07
N HIS A 340 7.09 -31.08 -9.88
CA HIS A 340 6.50 -32.34 -9.46
C HIS A 340 5.06 -32.17 -9.00
N THR A 341 4.25 -33.18 -9.30
CA THR A 341 2.87 -33.26 -8.83
C THR A 341 2.77 -34.39 -7.81
N LEU A 342 2.22 -34.08 -6.64
CA LEU A 342 1.99 -35.04 -5.56
C LEU A 342 0.49 -35.37 -5.54
N ASP A 343 0.14 -36.54 -6.04
CA ASP A 343 -1.26 -37.04 -6.06
C ASP A 343 -1.65 -37.59 -4.69
N THR A 344 -1.77 -36.67 -3.71
CA THR A 344 -2.16 -37.00 -2.35
C THR A 344 -2.94 -35.86 -1.73
N ALA A 345 -3.78 -36.17 -0.74
CA ALA A 345 -4.42 -35.12 0.07
C ALA A 345 -3.35 -34.35 0.88
N TYR A 346 -3.63 -33.10 1.22
CA TYR A 346 -2.69 -32.29 2.02
C TYR A 346 -2.35 -32.99 3.35
N PRO A 347 -1.08 -33.37 3.56
CA PRO A 347 -0.70 -34.20 4.71
C PRO A 347 -0.36 -33.39 5.98
N GLY A 348 -0.45 -32.06 5.93
CA GLY A 348 0.05 -31.15 6.96
C GLY A 348 1.42 -30.56 6.60
N PRO A 349 1.81 -29.43 7.25
CA PRO A 349 2.98 -28.65 6.82
C PRO A 349 4.31 -29.42 6.88
N GLY A 350 4.57 -30.20 7.95
CA GLY A 350 5.80 -30.98 8.10
C GLY A 350 5.89 -32.10 7.04
N ALA A 351 4.86 -32.92 6.90
CA ALA A 351 4.85 -33.98 5.91
C ALA A 351 4.82 -33.46 4.45
N ALA A 352 4.27 -32.26 4.22
CA ALA A 352 4.36 -31.62 2.91
C ALA A 352 5.79 -31.20 2.57
N LEU A 353 6.55 -30.73 3.55
CA LEU A 353 7.98 -30.44 3.38
C LEU A 353 8.78 -31.71 3.06
N ASP A 354 8.58 -32.78 3.84
CA ASP A 354 9.28 -34.06 3.62
C ASP A 354 9.04 -34.59 2.20
N LEU A 355 7.78 -34.53 1.73
CA LEU A 355 7.43 -34.96 0.37
C LEU A 355 8.05 -34.03 -0.70
N ALA A 356 8.15 -32.74 -0.42
CA ALA A 356 8.78 -31.80 -1.34
C ALA A 356 10.30 -32.03 -1.42
N GLU A 357 10.96 -32.33 -0.29
CA GLU A 357 12.38 -32.70 -0.25
C GLU A 357 12.63 -33.98 -1.01
N GLU A 358 11.78 -35.02 -0.82
CA GLU A 358 11.87 -36.29 -1.57
C GLU A 358 11.71 -36.07 -3.08
N ALA A 359 10.73 -35.23 -3.48
CA ALA A 359 10.47 -34.94 -4.88
C ALA A 359 11.66 -34.24 -5.57
N CYS A 360 12.39 -33.39 -4.86
CA CYS A 360 13.55 -32.66 -5.39
C CYS A 360 14.90 -33.40 -5.18
N ALA A 361 14.94 -34.50 -4.44
CA ALA A 361 16.19 -35.19 -4.08
C ALA A 361 17.01 -35.72 -5.28
N GLY A 362 16.37 -35.94 -6.44
CA GLY A 362 17.04 -36.36 -7.67
C GLY A 362 17.68 -35.24 -8.48
N GLU A 363 17.46 -33.99 -8.09
CA GLU A 363 17.89 -32.79 -8.82
C GLU A 363 19.02 -32.03 -8.10
N GLU A 364 19.75 -32.73 -7.22
CA GLU A 364 20.79 -32.17 -6.36
C GLU A 364 21.98 -31.61 -7.12
N GLU A 365 21.85 -30.38 -7.60
CA GLU A 365 23.01 -29.48 -7.73
C GLU A 365 23.24 -28.77 -6.38
N PRO A 366 24.50 -28.45 -6.00
CA PRO A 366 24.81 -27.73 -4.76
C PRO A 366 24.04 -26.40 -4.71
N GLY A 367 23.18 -26.24 -3.72
CA GLY A 367 22.38 -25.01 -3.52
C GLY A 367 20.93 -25.08 -4.03
N GLY A 368 20.45 -26.26 -4.42
CA GLY A 368 19.04 -26.50 -4.75
C GLY A 368 18.10 -26.08 -3.62
N ARG A 369 16.97 -25.51 -3.99
CA ARG A 369 15.89 -25.08 -3.11
C ARG A 369 14.57 -25.61 -3.63
N LEU A 370 13.57 -25.58 -2.78
CA LEU A 370 12.24 -26.04 -3.11
C LEU A 370 11.16 -25.07 -2.60
N ALA A 371 10.03 -25.08 -3.29
CA ALA A 371 8.80 -24.46 -2.87
C ALA A 371 7.64 -25.43 -3.14
N TRP A 372 6.62 -25.39 -2.30
CA TRP A 372 5.44 -26.23 -2.49
C TRP A 372 4.15 -25.45 -2.32
N SER A 373 3.06 -25.96 -2.92
CA SER A 373 1.73 -25.38 -2.80
C SER A 373 1.25 -25.43 -1.35
N GLY A 374 0.65 -24.36 -0.87
CA GLY A 374 0.10 -24.32 0.47
C GLY A 374 -1.19 -25.12 0.62
N GLN A 375 -1.65 -25.30 1.86
CA GLN A 375 -2.82 -26.09 2.17
C GLN A 375 -4.07 -25.72 1.35
N ARG A 376 -4.35 -24.41 1.18
CA ARG A 376 -5.49 -23.94 0.41
C ARG A 376 -5.37 -24.33 -1.06
N GLU A 377 -4.25 -24.03 -1.67
CA GLU A 377 -3.94 -24.34 -3.06
C GLU A 377 -3.95 -25.83 -3.34
N TRP A 378 -3.35 -26.62 -2.43
CA TRP A 378 -3.36 -28.09 -2.49
C TRP A 378 -4.80 -28.63 -2.46
N ARG A 379 -5.65 -28.04 -1.63
CA ARG A 379 -7.08 -28.41 -1.57
C ARG A 379 -7.83 -28.01 -2.84
N ASP A 380 -7.58 -26.82 -3.37
CA ASP A 380 -8.25 -26.29 -4.56
C ASP A 380 -7.84 -27.05 -5.81
N LEU A 381 -6.55 -27.39 -5.94
CA LEU A 381 -6.00 -28.21 -7.03
C LEU A 381 -6.25 -29.70 -6.85
N ARG A 382 -6.58 -30.15 -5.64
CA ARG A 382 -6.69 -31.56 -5.21
C ARG A 382 -5.39 -32.37 -5.35
N GLU A 383 -4.27 -31.69 -5.46
CA GLU A 383 -2.93 -32.26 -5.61
C GLU A 383 -1.89 -31.29 -5.05
N GLY A 384 -0.74 -31.82 -4.60
CA GLY A 384 0.41 -31.00 -4.24
C GLY A 384 1.22 -30.63 -5.46
N ARG A 385 1.73 -29.41 -5.48
CA ARG A 385 2.69 -28.93 -6.47
C ARG A 385 4.00 -28.60 -5.80
N VAL A 386 5.09 -29.14 -6.30
CA VAL A 386 6.45 -28.91 -5.81
C VAL A 386 7.30 -28.39 -6.95
N THR A 387 7.99 -27.30 -6.69
CA THR A 387 8.93 -26.64 -7.60
C THR A 387 10.31 -26.75 -7.03
N CYS A 388 11.22 -27.38 -7.74
CA CYS A 388 12.65 -27.40 -7.44
C CYS A 388 13.33 -26.27 -8.21
N TYR A 389 14.21 -25.51 -7.57
CA TYR A 389 14.88 -24.39 -8.22
C TYR A 389 16.26 -24.12 -7.62
N ARG A 390 17.10 -23.39 -8.35
CA ARG A 390 18.38 -22.86 -7.88
C ARG A 390 18.45 -21.34 -7.98
N LEU A 391 19.17 -20.74 -7.07
CA LEU A 391 19.50 -19.31 -7.16
C LEU A 391 20.54 -19.09 -8.28
N SER A 392 20.40 -18.00 -9.02
CA SER A 392 21.29 -17.60 -10.11
C SER A 392 22.48 -16.80 -9.64
#